data_7758013bb48a66879b8bbe9e414399b2
#
_entry.id   7758013bb48a66879b8bbe9e414399b2
#
_cell.length_a   1.000
_cell.length_b   1.000
_cell.length_c   1.000
_cell.angle_alpha   90.00
_cell.angle_beta   90.00
_cell.angle_gamma   90.00
#
_symmetry.space_group_name_H-M   'P 1'
#
loop_
_entity.id
_entity.type
_entity.pdbx_description
1 polymer ?
#
loop_
_entity_poly.entity_id
_entity_poly.type
_entity_poly.pdbx_seq_one_letter_code
_entity_poly.pdbx_strand_id
1 'polypeptide(L)'
;MFIQFKRFLIGRPKRNRDLKNEKISKFKGLAILSSDALSSVAYGPEQILITLSVIGAVASWYTLPIAGAVLILLTALILSYRQIIYAYPKGGGAYIVSKTNLGEKWGLLAGGSLLVDYILTVAVSISSGADAFVAAFPHLYHFKVLIACLLVLFILMMNLRGLTESATVLSYPVYLFIIGLIVLIVVGTFRVATGQIAPHIHSTVGSTVPGVTLFLLLKAFSSGASSLTGVEAISNAVTNFKNPAPKNAVKTLVTMGTILAVLLVGIVVLSYIYGIMPQTETTVLSQLASQIFGENIAFYFIQATTVMILVLAANTGFTAFPMLAASMSKDKYMPRMFTVRGDRLGYSNSIIILGVLAIILIVLFEGMTENLIPLYAVGVFIPFTLAQFGMVLKWLRERPERWGIKLTINLIGGTITFIVFMILLITKLNQVWPILLFLPFVVFIFIRIHVHYENIACELRSEIDIHDIPVVDRNLAIVPIQSITTVVDKSIYYAKLLANDDVIAVHVTFGDEDEQAFMTKWKKHFPDVRLVILHSEYRSIIPVSYTHLTLPTICS
;
A
#
# COMPACT_ATOMS: atom_id res chain seq x y z
N MET A 1 -1.97 -13.78 32.77
CA MET A 1 -0.67 -13.27 32.29
C MET A 1 -0.66 -12.98 30.78
N PHE A 2 -0.95 -13.94 29.89
CA PHE A 2 -0.98 -13.74 28.43
C PHE A 2 -1.95 -12.64 27.97
N ILE A 3 -3.18 -12.60 28.49
CA ILE A 3 -4.19 -11.57 28.15
C ILE A 3 -3.74 -10.18 28.60
N GLN A 4 -3.10 -10.05 29.76
CA GLN A 4 -2.58 -8.77 30.25
C GLN A 4 -1.39 -8.29 29.41
N PHE A 5 -0.49 -9.22 29.01
CA PHE A 5 0.63 -8.91 28.12
C PHE A 5 0.13 -8.51 26.72
N LYS A 6 -0.86 -9.24 26.16
CA LYS A 6 -1.52 -8.86 24.90
C LYS A 6 -2.15 -7.46 25.01
N ARG A 7 -2.86 -7.15 26.10
CA ARG A 7 -3.47 -5.83 26.32
C ARG A 7 -2.43 -4.72 26.51
N PHE A 8 -1.29 -5.03 27.11
CA PHE A 8 -0.16 -4.09 27.22
C PHE A 8 0.45 -3.82 25.84
N LEU A 9 0.66 -4.83 25.00
CA LEU A 9 1.24 -4.70 23.67
C LEU A 9 0.27 -4.07 22.65
N ILE A 10 -0.98 -4.51 22.60
CA ILE A 10 -1.94 -4.15 21.53
C ILE A 10 -2.94 -3.08 22.00
N GLY A 11 -3.23 -3.01 23.28
CA GLY A 11 -4.22 -2.09 23.86
C GLY A 11 -5.59 -2.76 24.07
N ARG A 12 -6.58 -1.97 24.56
CA ARG A 12 -7.95 -2.44 24.80
C ARG A 12 -8.72 -2.58 23.49
N PRO A 13 -9.66 -3.56 23.35
CA PRO A 13 -10.51 -3.72 22.18
C PRO A 13 -11.31 -2.45 21.87
N LYS A 14 -11.47 -2.12 20.59
CA LYS A 14 -12.33 -1.02 20.10
C LYS A 14 -13.68 -1.58 19.63
N ARG A 15 -14.74 -0.77 19.76
CA ARG A 15 -16.08 -1.10 19.28
C ARG A 15 -16.20 -0.89 17.78
N ASN A 16 -17.02 -1.70 17.08
CA ASN A 16 -17.21 -1.57 15.64
C ASN A 16 -17.75 -0.19 15.20
N ARG A 17 -18.54 0.47 16.04
CA ARG A 17 -19.04 1.84 15.77
C ARG A 17 -17.91 2.89 15.66
N ASP A 18 -16.75 2.63 16.27
CA ASP A 18 -15.62 3.55 16.26
C ASP A 18 -14.93 3.61 14.88
N LEU A 19 -15.21 2.62 13.99
CA LEU A 19 -14.71 2.60 12.58
C LEU A 19 -15.39 3.63 11.67
N LYS A 20 -16.58 4.10 11.98
CA LYS A 20 -17.44 4.82 11.01
C LYS A 20 -17.10 6.30 10.81
N ASN A 21 -16.14 6.92 11.50
CA ASN A 21 -16.17 8.37 11.68
C ASN A 21 -15.00 9.22 11.19
N GLU A 22 -13.92 8.73 10.60
CA GLU A 22 -12.83 9.64 10.22
C GLU A 22 -12.57 9.73 8.72
N LYS A 23 -13.42 10.46 8.00
CA LYS A 23 -13.07 10.94 6.66
C LYS A 23 -12.02 12.04 6.76
N ILE A 24 -10.93 11.85 5.99
CA ILE A 24 -9.78 12.74 6.00
C ILE A 24 -9.99 13.97 5.09
N SER A 25 -9.48 15.12 5.51
CA SER A 25 -9.40 16.31 4.68
C SER A 25 -8.28 16.18 3.64
N LYS A 26 -8.27 17.02 2.60
CA LYS A 26 -7.19 17.07 1.59
C LYS A 26 -5.81 17.24 2.22
N PHE A 27 -5.68 18.09 3.22
CA PHE A 27 -4.43 18.36 3.93
C PHE A 27 -3.93 17.12 4.67
N LYS A 28 -4.78 16.49 5.48
CA LYS A 28 -4.42 15.23 6.15
C LYS A 28 -4.19 14.10 5.15
N GLY A 29 -4.98 14.03 4.06
CA GLY A 29 -4.83 13.07 3.00
C GLY A 29 -3.49 13.19 2.26
N LEU A 30 -3.04 14.43 2.00
CA LEU A 30 -1.72 14.68 1.43
C LEU A 30 -0.62 14.09 2.32
N ALA A 31 -0.66 14.38 3.62
CA ALA A 31 0.37 13.91 4.53
C ALA A 31 0.40 12.37 4.67
N ILE A 32 -0.76 11.72 4.81
CA ILE A 32 -0.83 10.27 5.10
C ILE A 32 -0.62 9.41 3.85
N LEU A 33 -1.23 9.82 2.72
CA LEU A 33 -1.25 9.01 1.51
C LEU A 33 -0.12 9.36 0.52
N SER A 34 0.62 10.44 0.78
CA SER A 34 1.72 10.89 -0.10
C SER A 34 3.09 10.74 0.56
N SER A 35 3.16 10.26 1.80
CA SER A 35 4.43 10.09 2.50
C SER A 35 5.39 9.18 1.73
N ASP A 36 4.88 8.09 1.16
CA ASP A 36 5.66 7.15 0.34
C ASP A 36 6.21 7.83 -0.93
N ALA A 37 5.34 8.50 -1.71
CA ALA A 37 5.79 9.20 -2.91
C ALA A 37 6.77 10.35 -2.60
N LEU A 38 6.54 11.13 -1.54
CA LEU A 38 7.39 12.27 -1.20
C LEU A 38 8.73 11.85 -0.58
N SER A 39 8.76 10.74 0.18
CA SER A 39 9.99 10.21 0.76
C SER A 39 10.96 9.70 -0.30
N SER A 40 10.47 9.32 -1.48
CA SER A 40 11.30 8.81 -2.57
C SER A 40 12.31 9.85 -3.10
N VAL A 41 12.09 11.14 -2.83
CA VAL A 41 13.08 12.21 -3.11
C VAL A 41 14.38 11.98 -2.33
N ALA A 42 14.33 11.31 -1.18
CA ALA A 42 15.53 11.05 -0.37
C ALA A 42 16.50 10.06 -1.03
N TYR A 43 15.98 9.11 -1.83
CA TYR A 43 16.81 8.08 -2.47
C TYR A 43 16.77 8.09 -4.01
N GLY A 44 15.71 8.66 -4.63
CA GLY A 44 15.54 8.63 -6.08
C GLY A 44 16.68 9.33 -6.87
N PRO A 45 17.05 10.57 -6.57
CA PRO A 45 18.20 11.25 -7.18
C PRO A 45 19.51 10.48 -6.99
N GLU A 46 19.72 9.90 -5.82
CA GLU A 46 20.88 9.09 -5.48
C GLU A 46 21.02 7.87 -6.39
N GLN A 47 19.92 7.17 -6.68
CA GLN A 47 19.91 6.00 -7.56
C GLN A 47 20.31 6.32 -9.01
N ILE A 48 19.99 7.53 -9.48
CA ILE A 48 20.46 8.02 -10.79
C ILE A 48 21.97 8.22 -10.74
N LEU A 49 22.47 8.91 -9.72
CA LEU A 49 23.89 9.21 -9.55
C LEU A 49 24.73 7.94 -9.35
N ILE A 50 24.27 6.97 -8.53
CA ILE A 50 24.95 5.68 -8.35
C ILE A 50 25.14 4.97 -9.70
N THR A 51 24.10 4.97 -10.54
CA THR A 51 24.19 4.32 -11.85
C THR A 51 25.18 5.05 -12.78
N LEU A 52 25.22 6.38 -12.76
CA LEU A 52 26.10 7.18 -13.61
C LEU A 52 27.56 7.22 -13.08
N SER A 53 27.76 7.06 -11.77
CA SER A 53 29.08 7.08 -11.14
C SER A 53 30.03 6.00 -11.63
N VAL A 54 29.50 4.93 -12.25
CA VAL A 54 30.31 3.88 -12.92
C VAL A 54 31.26 4.45 -13.99
N ILE A 55 30.85 5.56 -14.67
CA ILE A 55 31.69 6.27 -15.65
C ILE A 55 32.53 7.36 -14.98
N GLY A 56 32.18 7.74 -13.75
CA GLY A 56 32.82 8.80 -12.98
C GLY A 56 32.03 10.10 -12.95
N ALA A 57 32.58 11.10 -12.26
CA ALA A 57 31.92 12.39 -12.00
C ALA A 57 31.56 13.16 -13.27
N VAL A 58 32.26 12.91 -14.37
CA VAL A 58 32.02 13.59 -15.67
C VAL A 58 30.64 13.26 -16.25
N ALA A 59 30.05 12.11 -15.89
CA ALA A 59 28.72 11.72 -16.36
C ALA A 59 27.57 12.38 -15.55
N SER A 60 27.86 13.12 -14.48
CA SER A 60 26.85 13.68 -13.57
C SER A 60 25.83 14.61 -14.24
N TRP A 61 26.20 15.33 -15.31
CA TRP A 61 25.27 16.22 -16.01
C TRP A 61 24.08 15.48 -16.64
N TYR A 62 24.24 14.18 -16.96
CA TYR A 62 23.14 13.36 -17.50
C TYR A 62 21.99 13.16 -16.48
N THR A 63 22.22 13.44 -15.19
CA THR A 63 21.12 13.43 -14.19
C THR A 63 20.01 14.42 -14.54
N LEU A 64 20.32 15.55 -15.18
CA LEU A 64 19.34 16.57 -15.55
C LEU A 64 18.34 16.09 -16.61
N PRO A 65 18.76 15.60 -17.81
CA PRO A 65 17.81 15.06 -18.78
C PRO A 65 17.08 13.81 -18.29
N ILE A 66 17.73 12.96 -17.46
CA ILE A 66 17.08 11.80 -16.84
C ILE A 66 15.98 12.24 -15.88
N ALA A 67 16.22 13.24 -15.03
CA ALA A 67 15.18 13.81 -14.17
C ALA A 67 14.02 14.38 -14.99
N GLY A 68 14.31 15.04 -16.11
CA GLY A 68 13.29 15.51 -17.07
C GLY A 68 12.41 14.35 -17.60
N ALA A 69 13.03 13.24 -17.99
CA ALA A 69 12.30 12.05 -18.43
C ALA A 69 11.43 11.43 -17.30
N VAL A 70 11.94 11.41 -16.06
CA VAL A 70 11.18 10.98 -14.87
C VAL A 70 9.98 11.89 -14.62
N LEU A 71 10.11 13.21 -14.83
CA LEU A 71 8.97 14.15 -14.72
C LEU A 71 7.89 13.93 -15.78
N ILE A 72 8.28 13.57 -17.01
CA ILE A 72 7.32 13.21 -18.07
C ILE A 72 6.53 11.98 -17.65
N LEU A 73 7.21 10.96 -17.13
CA LEU A 73 6.57 9.75 -16.61
C LEU A 73 5.64 10.07 -15.43
N LEU A 74 6.07 10.90 -14.47
CA LEU A 74 5.23 11.37 -13.35
C LEU A 74 3.95 12.04 -13.84
N THR A 75 4.08 12.91 -14.82
CA THR A 75 2.93 13.63 -15.41
C THR A 75 1.96 12.65 -16.06
N ALA A 76 2.45 11.68 -16.82
CA ALA A 76 1.64 10.64 -17.46
C ALA A 76 0.89 9.80 -16.40
N LEU A 77 1.56 9.41 -15.30
CA LEU A 77 0.95 8.69 -14.20
C LEU A 77 -0.15 9.51 -13.51
N ILE A 78 0.10 10.78 -13.18
CA ILE A 78 -0.89 11.65 -12.54
C ILE A 78 -2.14 11.81 -13.42
N LEU A 79 -1.97 12.04 -14.72
CA LEU A 79 -3.08 12.19 -15.65
C LEU A 79 -3.90 10.90 -15.79
N SER A 80 -3.24 9.74 -15.78
CA SER A 80 -3.91 8.44 -15.82
C SER A 80 -4.63 8.14 -14.52
N TYR A 81 -3.98 8.27 -13.36
CA TYR A 81 -4.59 8.00 -12.06
C TYR A 81 -5.73 8.95 -11.71
N ARG A 82 -5.68 10.20 -12.19
CA ARG A 82 -6.83 11.11 -12.14
C ARG A 82 -8.07 10.49 -12.78
N GLN A 83 -7.92 9.81 -13.92
CA GLN A 83 -9.04 9.15 -14.58
C GLN A 83 -9.53 7.92 -13.80
N ILE A 84 -8.62 7.13 -13.23
CA ILE A 84 -8.95 5.98 -12.39
C ILE A 84 -9.79 6.42 -11.18
N ILE A 85 -9.39 7.50 -10.48
CA ILE A 85 -10.12 8.03 -9.32
C ILE A 85 -11.57 8.42 -9.68
N TYR A 86 -11.79 9.03 -10.84
CA TYR A 86 -13.15 9.36 -11.27
C TYR A 86 -13.95 8.16 -11.76
N ALA A 87 -13.29 7.19 -12.39
CA ALA A 87 -13.95 5.98 -12.90
C ALA A 87 -14.32 4.98 -11.78
N TYR A 88 -13.55 4.98 -10.70
CA TYR A 88 -13.70 4.06 -9.55
C TYR A 88 -13.79 4.81 -8.21
N PRO A 89 -14.89 5.57 -7.96
CA PRO A 89 -15.03 6.40 -6.76
C PRO A 89 -15.12 5.61 -5.45
N LYS A 90 -15.41 4.31 -5.52
CA LYS A 90 -15.41 3.40 -4.35
C LYS A 90 -14.01 2.91 -3.96
N GLY A 91 -12.96 3.45 -4.58
CA GLY A 91 -11.60 2.93 -4.51
C GLY A 91 -11.45 1.76 -5.49
N GLY A 92 -10.36 1.69 -6.17
CA GLY A 92 -10.28 0.69 -7.22
C GLY A 92 -8.88 0.15 -7.44
N GLY A 93 -7.89 0.91 -7.15
CA GLY A 93 -6.52 0.53 -7.37
C GLY A 93 -6.27 -0.31 -8.63
N ALA A 94 -5.04 -0.66 -8.87
CA ALA A 94 -4.69 -1.45 -10.05
C ALA A 94 -5.31 -2.86 -10.03
N TYR A 95 -5.51 -3.46 -8.85
CA TYR A 95 -6.15 -4.78 -8.71
C TYR A 95 -7.56 -4.80 -9.29
N ILE A 96 -8.44 -3.88 -8.82
CA ILE A 96 -9.85 -3.85 -9.23
C ILE A 96 -9.97 -3.42 -10.69
N VAL A 97 -9.21 -2.41 -11.12
CA VAL A 97 -9.21 -1.94 -12.52
C VAL A 97 -8.81 -3.06 -13.47
N SER A 98 -7.75 -3.79 -13.16
CA SER A 98 -7.27 -4.91 -13.98
C SER A 98 -8.24 -6.08 -13.97
N LYS A 99 -8.75 -6.48 -12.80
CA LYS A 99 -9.74 -7.56 -12.66
C LYS A 99 -11.01 -7.28 -13.47
N THR A 100 -11.54 -6.06 -13.37
CA THR A 100 -12.81 -5.70 -14.03
C THR A 100 -12.68 -5.57 -15.55
N ASN A 101 -11.56 -5.03 -16.04
CA ASN A 101 -11.42 -4.68 -17.45
C ASN A 101 -10.60 -5.69 -18.28
N LEU A 102 -9.55 -6.28 -17.70
CA LEU A 102 -8.65 -7.24 -18.35
C LEU A 102 -9.00 -8.69 -18.02
N GLY A 103 -9.73 -8.92 -16.91
CA GLY A 103 -10.11 -10.24 -16.42
C GLY A 103 -9.34 -10.69 -15.19
N GLU A 104 -9.79 -11.81 -14.62
CA GLU A 104 -9.34 -12.29 -13.29
C GLU A 104 -7.84 -12.54 -13.21
N LYS A 105 -7.25 -13.19 -14.22
CA LYS A 105 -5.81 -13.53 -14.25
C LYS A 105 -4.93 -12.29 -14.18
N TRP A 106 -5.29 -11.24 -14.93
CA TRP A 106 -4.58 -9.96 -14.91
C TRP A 106 -4.80 -9.20 -13.61
N GLY A 107 -6.01 -9.31 -13.04
CA GLY A 107 -6.28 -8.81 -11.69
C GLY A 107 -5.39 -9.47 -10.63
N LEU A 108 -5.24 -10.80 -10.67
CA LEU A 108 -4.38 -11.54 -9.75
C LEU A 108 -2.90 -11.16 -9.90
N LEU A 109 -2.45 -10.98 -11.14
CA LEU A 109 -1.08 -10.52 -11.40
C LEU A 109 -0.85 -9.11 -10.82
N ALA A 110 -1.78 -8.18 -11.05
CA ALA A 110 -1.71 -6.84 -10.49
C ALA A 110 -1.78 -6.85 -8.96
N GLY A 111 -2.69 -7.64 -8.37
CA GLY A 111 -2.85 -7.77 -6.92
C GLY A 111 -1.65 -8.41 -6.25
N GLY A 112 -1.11 -9.49 -6.81
CA GLY A 112 0.10 -10.16 -6.32
C GLY A 112 1.32 -9.25 -6.40
N SER A 113 1.48 -8.52 -7.51
CA SER A 113 2.55 -7.54 -7.68
C SER A 113 2.47 -6.42 -6.64
N LEU A 114 1.26 -5.87 -6.38
CA LEU A 114 1.05 -4.85 -5.34
C LEU A 114 1.32 -5.37 -3.93
N LEU A 115 0.98 -6.63 -3.61
CA LEU A 115 1.30 -7.19 -2.29
C LEU A 115 2.81 -7.27 -2.09
N VAL A 116 3.55 -7.71 -3.11
CA VAL A 116 5.02 -7.73 -3.09
C VAL A 116 5.59 -6.32 -3.01
N ASP A 117 5.02 -5.39 -3.75
CA ASP A 117 5.38 -3.98 -3.73
C ASP A 117 5.27 -3.38 -2.32
N TYR A 118 4.17 -3.60 -1.60
CA TYR A 118 4.01 -3.09 -0.24
C TYR A 118 5.00 -3.69 0.76
N ILE A 119 5.41 -4.95 0.59
CA ILE A 119 6.47 -5.56 1.41
C ILE A 119 7.82 -4.85 1.14
N LEU A 120 8.13 -4.63 -0.14
CA LEU A 120 9.34 -3.95 -0.57
C LEU A 120 9.33 -2.46 -0.21
N THR A 121 8.17 -1.79 -0.27
CA THR A 121 7.99 -0.41 0.23
C THR A 121 8.45 -0.28 1.67
N VAL A 122 8.02 -1.20 2.55
CA VAL A 122 8.45 -1.19 3.95
C VAL A 122 9.96 -1.42 4.05
N ALA A 123 10.49 -2.43 3.35
CA ALA A 123 11.90 -2.76 3.42
C ALA A 123 12.79 -1.62 2.89
N VAL A 124 12.47 -1.05 1.71
CA VAL A 124 13.23 0.05 1.09
C VAL A 124 13.15 1.32 1.94
N SER A 125 11.93 1.72 2.35
CA SER A 125 11.75 2.95 3.12
C SER A 125 12.47 2.89 4.48
N ILE A 126 12.39 1.76 5.17
CA ILE A 126 13.09 1.59 6.46
C ILE A 126 14.60 1.49 6.27
N SER A 127 15.09 0.79 5.24
CA SER A 127 16.53 0.74 4.95
C SER A 127 17.07 2.14 4.61
N SER A 128 16.37 2.90 3.76
CA SER A 128 16.72 4.30 3.46
C SER A 128 16.65 5.20 4.71
N GLY A 129 15.68 4.95 5.59
CA GLY A 129 15.59 5.64 6.89
C GLY A 129 16.77 5.34 7.81
N ALA A 130 17.23 4.08 7.82
CA ALA A 130 18.44 3.69 8.54
C ALA A 130 19.70 4.31 7.91
N ASP A 131 19.78 4.42 6.57
CA ASP A 131 20.86 5.12 5.87
C ASP A 131 20.91 6.60 6.27
N ALA A 132 19.77 7.30 6.29
CA ALA A 132 19.70 8.70 6.71
C ALA A 132 20.08 8.87 8.20
N PHE A 133 19.69 7.92 9.05
CA PHE A 133 20.04 7.94 10.48
C PHE A 133 21.53 7.73 10.70
N VAL A 134 22.12 6.74 10.03
CA VAL A 134 23.55 6.44 10.14
C VAL A 134 24.39 7.55 9.52
N ALA A 135 23.93 8.22 8.46
CA ALA A 135 24.59 9.39 7.89
C ALA A 135 24.69 10.57 8.90
N ALA A 136 23.74 10.66 9.84
CA ALA A 136 23.83 11.63 10.96
C ALA A 136 24.73 11.15 12.10
N PHE A 137 24.90 9.82 12.26
CA PHE A 137 25.67 9.19 13.34
C PHE A 137 26.58 8.05 12.77
N PRO A 138 27.69 8.39 12.07
CA PRO A 138 28.51 7.40 11.34
C PRO A 138 29.05 6.26 12.20
N HIS A 139 29.29 6.47 13.50
CA HIS A 139 29.73 5.42 14.42
C HIS A 139 28.72 4.27 14.61
N LEU A 140 27.46 4.46 14.20
CA LEU A 140 26.41 3.43 14.26
C LEU A 140 26.26 2.63 12.95
N TYR A 141 27.14 2.83 11.96
CA TYR A 141 27.06 2.16 10.65
C TYR A 141 26.97 0.63 10.75
N HIS A 142 27.77 0.02 11.62
CA HIS A 142 27.74 -1.43 11.84
C HIS A 142 26.40 -1.96 12.39
N PHE A 143 25.59 -1.11 12.98
CA PHE A 143 24.27 -1.47 13.53
C PHE A 143 23.11 -1.13 12.59
N LYS A 144 23.37 -0.73 11.34
CA LYS A 144 22.36 -0.31 10.37
C LYS A 144 21.19 -1.30 10.24
N VAL A 145 21.49 -2.60 10.04
CA VAL A 145 20.47 -3.66 9.90
C VAL A 145 19.66 -3.81 11.17
N LEU A 146 20.30 -3.76 12.34
CA LEU A 146 19.60 -3.82 13.63
C LEU A 146 18.67 -2.61 13.81
N ILE A 147 19.13 -1.40 13.50
CA ILE A 147 18.34 -0.18 13.54
C ILE A 147 17.12 -0.30 12.62
N ALA A 148 17.32 -0.77 11.39
CA ALA A 148 16.24 -1.01 10.44
C ALA A 148 15.21 -2.00 11.00
N CYS A 149 15.64 -3.15 11.53
CA CYS A 149 14.74 -4.12 12.15
C CYS A 149 13.96 -3.54 13.34
N LEU A 150 14.60 -2.75 14.20
CA LEU A 150 13.94 -2.09 15.32
C LEU A 150 12.90 -1.06 14.85
N LEU A 151 13.18 -0.33 13.79
CA LEU A 151 12.21 0.61 13.19
C LEU A 151 10.99 -0.13 12.61
N VAL A 152 11.18 -1.28 11.93
CA VAL A 152 10.06 -2.11 11.47
C VAL A 152 9.22 -2.59 12.65
N LEU A 153 9.86 -3.11 13.70
CA LEU A 153 9.17 -3.56 14.92
C LEU A 153 8.39 -2.42 15.59
N PHE A 154 8.96 -1.24 15.65
CA PHE A 154 8.31 -0.05 16.19
C PHE A 154 7.03 0.30 15.40
N ILE A 155 7.10 0.39 14.06
CA ILE A 155 5.94 0.67 13.22
C ILE A 155 4.90 -0.45 13.30
N LEU A 156 5.35 -1.70 13.28
CA LEU A 156 4.48 -2.86 13.43
C LEU A 156 3.66 -2.77 14.72
N MET A 157 4.32 -2.46 15.86
CA MET A 157 3.64 -2.28 17.13
C MET A 157 2.67 -1.10 17.12
N MET A 158 3.05 0.03 16.50
CA MET A 158 2.17 1.19 16.35
C MET A 158 0.90 0.85 15.54
N ASN A 159 1.05 0.10 14.43
CA ASN A 159 -0.08 -0.34 13.62
C ASN A 159 -0.98 -1.34 14.37
N LEU A 160 -0.42 -2.32 15.07
CA LEU A 160 -1.19 -3.24 15.90
C LEU A 160 -1.97 -2.53 17.02
N ARG A 161 -1.44 -1.44 17.55
CA ARG A 161 -2.13 -0.57 18.53
C ARG A 161 -3.19 0.34 17.90
N GLY A 162 -3.21 0.46 16.56
CA GLY A 162 -4.06 1.43 15.87
C GLY A 162 -3.73 2.89 16.21
N LEU A 163 -2.49 3.18 16.60
CA LEU A 163 -2.03 4.55 16.89
C LEU A 163 -1.82 5.38 15.64
N THR A 164 -1.68 4.72 14.50
CA THR A 164 -1.57 5.35 13.18
C THR A 164 -2.87 5.99 12.69
N GLU A 165 -3.96 5.85 13.45
CA GLU A 165 -5.25 6.47 13.12
C GLU A 165 -5.26 8.00 13.38
N SER A 166 -4.29 8.54 14.11
CA SER A 166 -4.20 10.00 14.33
C SER A 166 -3.60 10.73 13.12
N ALA A 167 -4.43 10.94 12.11
CA ALA A 167 -4.08 11.65 10.88
C ALA A 167 -3.40 13.02 11.12
N THR A 168 -3.66 13.65 12.25
CA THR A 168 -3.09 14.95 12.61
C THR A 168 -1.63 14.82 13.03
N VAL A 169 -1.32 13.88 13.90
CA VAL A 169 0.05 13.65 14.39
C VAL A 169 0.98 13.22 13.24
N LEU A 170 0.49 12.33 12.37
CA LEU A 170 1.25 11.85 11.21
C LEU A 170 1.49 12.94 10.15
N SER A 171 0.73 14.04 10.18
CA SER A 171 0.91 15.13 9.21
C SER A 171 2.16 15.98 9.49
N TYR A 172 2.57 16.15 10.74
CA TYR A 172 3.68 17.03 11.08
C TYR A 172 5.01 16.62 10.44
N PRO A 173 5.48 15.36 10.53
CA PRO A 173 6.74 14.95 9.91
C PRO A 173 6.79 15.22 8.40
N VAL A 174 5.69 14.98 7.68
CA VAL A 174 5.63 15.17 6.23
C VAL A 174 5.80 16.63 5.86
N TYR A 175 5.08 17.53 6.54
CA TYR A 175 5.19 18.96 6.25
C TYR A 175 6.54 19.54 6.70
N LEU A 176 7.10 19.07 7.81
CA LEU A 176 8.45 19.46 8.25
C LEU A 176 9.50 19.03 7.23
N PHE A 177 9.40 17.83 6.67
CA PHE A 177 10.28 17.37 5.60
C PHE A 177 10.16 18.23 4.34
N ILE A 178 8.93 18.50 3.86
CA ILE A 178 8.71 19.35 2.68
C ILE A 178 9.31 20.74 2.89
N ILE A 179 9.03 21.36 4.04
CA ILE A 179 9.56 22.69 4.38
C ILE A 179 11.08 22.63 4.47
N GLY A 180 11.64 21.62 5.13
CA GLY A 180 13.08 21.43 5.27
C GLY A 180 13.78 21.34 3.91
N LEU A 181 13.24 20.54 2.98
CA LEU A 181 13.81 20.43 1.63
C LEU A 181 13.62 21.69 0.79
N ILE A 182 12.50 22.41 0.92
CA ILE A 182 12.32 23.70 0.24
C ILE A 182 13.36 24.71 0.77
N VAL A 183 13.57 24.77 2.09
CA VAL A 183 14.60 25.62 2.69
C VAL A 183 15.99 25.23 2.18
N LEU A 184 16.30 23.93 2.14
CA LEU A 184 17.56 23.42 1.57
C LEU A 184 17.78 23.91 0.13
N ILE A 185 16.75 23.77 -0.72
CA ILE A 185 16.80 24.19 -2.13
C ILE A 185 16.98 25.71 -2.25
N VAL A 186 16.21 26.48 -1.50
CA VAL A 186 16.27 27.94 -1.54
C VAL A 186 17.63 28.45 -1.06
N VAL A 187 18.11 27.97 0.10
CA VAL A 187 19.41 28.39 0.66
C VAL A 187 20.55 27.93 -0.22
N GLY A 188 20.51 26.68 -0.73
CA GLY A 188 21.53 26.16 -1.65
C GLY A 188 21.63 26.97 -2.93
N THR A 189 20.48 27.28 -3.55
CA THR A 189 20.43 28.14 -4.75
C THR A 189 20.90 29.57 -4.46
N PHE A 190 20.51 30.14 -3.30
CA PHE A 190 20.94 31.48 -2.89
C PHE A 190 22.46 31.58 -2.69
N ARG A 191 23.09 30.57 -2.05
CA ARG A 191 24.55 30.55 -1.83
C ARG A 191 25.33 30.50 -3.15
N VAL A 192 24.83 29.74 -4.13
CA VAL A 192 25.41 29.72 -5.50
C VAL A 192 25.22 31.06 -6.19
N ALA A 193 24.01 31.63 -6.13
CA ALA A 193 23.70 32.91 -6.80
C ALA A 193 24.48 34.11 -6.21
N THR A 194 24.81 34.06 -4.92
CA THR A 194 25.62 35.11 -4.23
C THR A 194 27.12 34.86 -4.33
N GLY A 195 27.57 33.79 -4.99
CA GLY A 195 28.99 33.48 -5.15
C GLY A 195 29.68 33.00 -3.87
N GLN A 196 28.91 32.67 -2.82
CA GLN A 196 29.47 32.15 -1.55
C GLN A 196 30.07 30.76 -1.72
N ILE A 197 29.58 29.98 -2.69
CA ILE A 197 30.10 28.67 -3.06
C ILE A 197 30.31 28.67 -4.58
N ALA A 198 31.53 28.32 -4.99
CA ALA A 198 31.83 28.11 -6.40
C ALA A 198 31.19 26.79 -6.88
N PRO A 199 30.50 26.78 -8.04
CA PRO A 199 29.95 25.52 -8.56
C PRO A 199 31.03 24.52 -8.86
N HIS A 200 30.95 23.32 -8.26
CA HIS A 200 31.85 22.19 -8.51
C HIS A 200 31.34 21.32 -9.66
N ILE A 201 31.23 21.93 -10.87
CA ILE A 201 30.71 21.25 -12.05
C ILE A 201 31.81 20.40 -12.67
N HIS A 202 31.65 19.08 -12.67
CA HIS A 202 32.62 18.14 -13.27
C HIS A 202 32.57 18.09 -14.79
N SER A 203 31.45 18.52 -15.42
CA SER A 203 31.27 18.60 -16.87
C SER A 203 30.23 19.60 -17.24
N THR A 204 30.38 20.24 -18.41
CA THR A 204 29.37 21.17 -18.96
C THR A 204 28.16 20.40 -19.47
N VAL A 205 26.96 20.97 -19.30
CA VAL A 205 25.70 20.41 -19.84
C VAL A 205 25.82 20.28 -21.37
N GLY A 206 25.49 19.10 -21.89
CA GLY A 206 25.57 18.80 -23.32
C GLY A 206 26.91 18.26 -23.80
N SER A 207 27.93 18.15 -22.96
CA SER A 207 29.21 17.54 -23.33
C SER A 207 29.04 16.02 -23.56
N THR A 208 29.64 15.51 -24.65
CA THR A 208 29.71 14.07 -24.90
C THR A 208 30.76 13.43 -23.97
N VAL A 209 30.35 12.48 -23.17
CA VAL A 209 31.23 11.77 -22.24
C VAL A 209 31.55 10.38 -22.82
N PRO A 210 32.82 10.07 -23.11
CA PRO A 210 33.22 8.73 -23.55
C PRO A 210 32.76 7.66 -22.55
N GLY A 211 32.24 6.52 -23.06
CA GLY A 211 31.76 5.42 -22.24
C GLY A 211 30.29 5.52 -21.80
N VAL A 212 29.61 6.66 -21.96
CA VAL A 212 28.17 6.77 -21.72
C VAL A 212 27.42 6.16 -22.89
N THR A 213 26.86 4.98 -22.68
CA THR A 213 26.05 4.27 -23.65
C THR A 213 24.57 4.53 -23.45
N LEU A 214 23.75 4.34 -24.48
CA LEU A 214 22.30 4.38 -24.37
C LEU A 214 21.79 3.40 -23.27
N PHE A 215 22.41 2.23 -23.18
CA PHE A 215 22.08 1.24 -22.14
C PHE A 215 22.29 1.80 -20.73
N LEU A 216 23.38 2.50 -20.47
CA LEU A 216 23.64 3.14 -19.18
C LEU A 216 22.62 4.24 -18.86
N LEU A 217 22.27 5.07 -19.85
CA LEU A 217 21.25 6.10 -19.67
C LEU A 217 19.87 5.51 -19.37
N LEU A 218 19.49 4.45 -20.09
CA LEU A 218 18.25 3.73 -19.83
C LEU A 218 18.26 3.07 -18.43
N LYS A 219 19.40 2.50 -18.02
CA LYS A 219 19.58 1.95 -16.68
C LYS A 219 19.46 3.02 -15.60
N ALA A 220 20.07 4.19 -15.79
CA ALA A 220 19.96 5.32 -14.87
C ALA A 220 18.54 5.90 -14.83
N PHE A 221 17.87 6.01 -15.97
CA PHE A 221 16.46 6.41 -16.05
C PHE A 221 15.56 5.41 -15.28
N SER A 222 15.74 4.12 -15.49
CA SER A 222 14.96 3.10 -14.78
C SER A 222 15.20 3.12 -13.26
N SER A 223 16.43 3.45 -12.84
CA SER A 223 16.75 3.66 -11.42
C SER A 223 16.05 4.89 -10.85
N GLY A 224 16.04 6.01 -11.58
CA GLY A 224 15.34 7.22 -11.20
C GLY A 224 13.82 7.07 -11.21
N ALA A 225 13.28 6.27 -12.13
CA ALA A 225 11.84 5.99 -12.20
C ALA A 225 11.29 5.29 -10.95
N SER A 226 12.15 4.61 -10.16
CA SER A 226 11.79 4.06 -8.85
C SER A 226 11.35 5.11 -7.81
N SER A 227 11.63 6.40 -8.06
CA SER A 227 11.14 7.51 -7.22
C SER A 227 9.65 7.84 -7.44
N LEU A 228 8.96 7.19 -8.38
CA LEU A 228 7.56 7.45 -8.71
C LEU A 228 6.57 6.46 -8.09
N THR A 229 6.99 5.76 -7.06
CA THR A 229 6.16 4.84 -6.28
C THR A 229 5.18 5.59 -5.37
N GLY A 230 4.17 4.90 -4.85
CA GLY A 230 3.19 5.48 -3.92
C GLY A 230 2.13 6.39 -4.55
N VAL A 231 2.17 6.62 -5.86
CA VAL A 231 1.15 7.44 -6.57
C VAL A 231 -0.22 6.77 -6.53
N GLU A 232 -0.28 5.44 -6.53
CA GLU A 232 -1.52 4.65 -6.47
C GLU A 232 -2.20 4.69 -5.09
N ALA A 233 -1.49 5.02 -4.01
CA ALA A 233 -2.04 5.02 -2.65
C ALA A 233 -3.28 5.92 -2.53
N ILE A 234 -3.28 7.08 -3.20
CA ILE A 234 -4.42 8.01 -3.22
C ILE A 234 -5.61 7.39 -3.97
N SER A 235 -5.38 6.64 -5.05
CA SER A 235 -6.44 6.01 -5.83
C SER A 235 -7.09 4.83 -5.08
N ASN A 236 -6.33 4.13 -4.26
CA ASN A 236 -6.83 3.05 -3.39
C ASN A 236 -7.68 3.60 -2.25
N ALA A 237 -7.35 4.78 -1.73
CA ALA A 237 -7.94 5.39 -0.55
C ALA A 237 -9.01 6.47 -0.84
N VAL A 238 -9.61 6.50 -2.04
CA VAL A 238 -10.60 7.53 -2.42
C VAL A 238 -11.75 7.62 -1.43
N THR A 239 -12.25 6.48 -0.94
CA THR A 239 -13.37 6.42 0.01
C THR A 239 -13.10 7.06 1.36
N ASN A 240 -11.82 7.23 1.72
CA ASN A 240 -11.40 7.82 2.99
C ASN A 240 -11.51 9.36 2.99
N PHE A 241 -11.64 9.99 1.82
CA PHE A 241 -11.75 11.45 1.73
C PHE A 241 -13.13 11.97 2.10
N LYS A 242 -13.18 13.19 2.66
CA LYS A 242 -14.43 13.96 2.82
C LYS A 242 -15.06 14.22 1.46
N ASN A 243 -16.41 14.31 1.44
CA ASN A 243 -17.15 14.61 0.21
C ASN A 243 -16.84 16.03 -0.31
N PRO A 244 -16.75 16.22 -1.62
CA PRO A 244 -16.79 15.22 -2.70
C PRO A 244 -15.46 14.45 -2.84
N ALA A 245 -15.45 13.18 -2.43
CA ALA A 245 -14.27 12.35 -2.28
C ALA A 245 -13.38 12.27 -3.54
N PRO A 246 -13.90 11.98 -4.75
CA PRO A 246 -13.04 11.90 -5.96
C PRO A 246 -12.37 13.24 -6.29
N LYS A 247 -13.07 14.38 -6.14
CA LYS A 247 -12.49 15.70 -6.38
C LYS A 247 -11.38 16.03 -5.39
N ASN A 248 -11.56 15.64 -4.13
CA ASN A 248 -10.56 15.87 -3.09
C ASN A 248 -9.34 14.97 -3.28
N ALA A 249 -9.53 13.70 -3.63
CA ALA A 249 -8.46 12.76 -3.97
C ALA A 249 -7.63 13.24 -5.17
N VAL A 250 -8.28 13.69 -6.25
CA VAL A 250 -7.59 14.24 -7.42
C VAL A 250 -6.79 15.50 -7.08
N LYS A 251 -7.36 16.42 -6.30
CA LYS A 251 -6.60 17.62 -5.86
C LYS A 251 -5.36 17.21 -5.05
N THR A 252 -5.50 16.25 -4.14
CA THR A 252 -4.37 15.73 -3.35
C THR A 252 -3.32 15.08 -4.25
N LEU A 253 -3.73 14.27 -5.24
CA LEU A 253 -2.82 13.62 -6.20
C LEU A 253 -2.00 14.64 -6.99
N VAL A 254 -2.66 15.67 -7.55
CA VAL A 254 -1.98 16.72 -8.34
C VAL A 254 -1.04 17.53 -7.44
N THR A 255 -1.48 17.91 -6.22
CA THR A 255 -0.62 18.64 -5.28
C THR A 255 0.61 17.82 -4.89
N MET A 256 0.44 16.54 -4.57
CA MET A 256 1.53 15.61 -4.29
C MET A 256 2.54 15.57 -5.45
N GLY A 257 2.05 15.33 -6.67
CA GLY A 257 2.92 15.25 -7.84
C GLY A 257 3.66 16.55 -8.15
N THR A 258 3.03 17.71 -7.91
CA THR A 258 3.69 19.01 -8.07
C THR A 258 4.80 19.20 -7.04
N ILE A 259 4.55 18.88 -5.76
CA ILE A 259 5.56 18.95 -4.71
C ILE A 259 6.71 17.99 -5.02
N LEU A 260 6.40 16.73 -5.37
CA LEU A 260 7.40 15.73 -5.74
C LEU A 260 8.28 16.22 -6.91
N ALA A 261 7.68 16.79 -7.96
CA ALA A 261 8.40 17.33 -9.10
C ALA A 261 9.37 18.45 -8.70
N VAL A 262 8.91 19.40 -7.90
CA VAL A 262 9.73 20.54 -7.44
C VAL A 262 10.90 20.05 -6.58
N LEU A 263 10.65 19.16 -5.63
CA LEU A 263 11.68 18.64 -4.74
C LEU A 263 12.70 17.79 -5.50
N LEU A 264 12.25 16.91 -6.40
CA LEU A 264 13.14 16.05 -7.20
C LEU A 264 14.06 16.89 -8.09
N VAL A 265 13.50 17.86 -8.83
CA VAL A 265 14.30 18.77 -9.68
C VAL A 265 15.27 19.59 -8.83
N GLY A 266 14.79 20.15 -7.73
CA GLY A 266 15.63 20.96 -6.85
C GLY A 266 16.85 20.19 -6.33
N ILE A 267 16.63 18.95 -5.83
CA ILE A 267 17.74 18.12 -5.34
C ILE A 267 18.67 17.70 -6.46
N VAL A 268 18.15 17.27 -7.63
CA VAL A 268 18.99 16.88 -8.78
C VAL A 268 19.84 18.05 -9.27
N VAL A 269 19.25 19.23 -9.44
CA VAL A 269 19.98 20.43 -9.89
C VAL A 269 21.04 20.83 -8.89
N LEU A 270 20.72 20.85 -7.60
CA LEU A 270 21.71 21.20 -6.57
C LEU A 270 22.82 20.14 -6.47
N SER A 271 22.48 18.86 -6.54
CA SER A 271 23.50 17.79 -6.54
C SER A 271 24.48 17.92 -7.70
N TYR A 272 23.99 18.32 -8.89
CA TYR A 272 24.84 18.60 -10.04
C TYR A 272 25.72 19.84 -9.82
N ILE A 273 25.18 20.96 -9.34
CA ILE A 273 25.91 22.22 -9.12
C ILE A 273 26.98 22.07 -8.02
N TYR A 274 26.64 21.35 -6.94
CA TYR A 274 27.55 21.11 -5.82
C TYR A 274 28.53 19.96 -6.07
N GLY A 275 28.45 19.28 -7.22
CA GLY A 275 29.34 18.19 -7.59
C GLY A 275 29.22 16.99 -6.65
N ILE A 276 28.02 16.72 -6.11
CA ILE A 276 27.79 15.61 -5.19
C ILE A 276 27.97 14.28 -5.92
N MET A 277 28.76 13.39 -5.31
CA MET A 277 28.96 12.02 -5.79
C MET A 277 28.49 11.03 -4.72
N PRO A 278 27.88 9.90 -5.13
CA PRO A 278 27.41 8.90 -4.17
C PRO A 278 28.59 8.29 -3.39
N GLN A 279 28.36 8.07 -2.10
CA GLN A 279 29.30 7.47 -1.16
C GLN A 279 28.60 6.34 -0.40
N THR A 280 29.36 5.35 0.08
CA THR A 280 28.80 4.18 0.75
C THR A 280 28.23 4.46 2.15
N GLU A 281 28.77 5.47 2.85
CA GLU A 281 28.41 5.75 4.24
C GLU A 281 27.45 6.94 4.40
N THR A 282 27.27 7.76 3.36
CA THR A 282 26.48 8.97 3.41
C THR A 282 25.57 9.09 2.19
N THR A 283 24.30 9.44 2.42
CA THR A 283 23.34 9.65 1.33
C THR A 283 23.63 10.95 0.57
N VAL A 284 23.21 11.03 -0.70
CA VAL A 284 23.33 12.25 -1.53
C VAL A 284 22.64 13.45 -0.85
N LEU A 285 21.46 13.23 -0.27
CA LEU A 285 20.73 14.27 0.46
C LEU A 285 21.51 14.74 1.70
N SER A 286 22.13 13.82 2.43
CA SER A 286 22.96 14.13 3.60
C SER A 286 24.19 14.96 3.22
N GLN A 287 24.92 14.56 2.17
CA GLN A 287 26.06 15.30 1.64
C GLN A 287 25.67 16.72 1.23
N LEU A 288 24.53 16.85 0.51
CA LEU A 288 24.02 18.14 0.09
C LEU A 288 23.66 19.04 1.28
N ALA A 289 23.00 18.48 2.30
CA ALA A 289 22.66 19.21 3.53
C ALA A 289 23.91 19.66 4.30
N SER A 290 24.93 18.79 4.40
CA SER A 290 26.21 19.10 5.05
C SER A 290 26.98 20.20 4.30
N GLN A 291 27.03 20.15 2.97
CA GLN A 291 27.70 21.20 2.19
C GLN A 291 26.97 22.55 2.24
N ILE A 292 25.63 22.55 2.31
CA ILE A 292 24.83 23.79 2.36
C ILE A 292 24.80 24.39 3.77
N PHE A 293 24.61 23.61 4.80
CA PHE A 293 24.42 24.10 6.17
C PHE A 293 25.66 23.92 7.05
N GLY A 294 26.59 23.00 6.69
CA GLY A 294 27.57 22.49 7.64
C GLY A 294 26.92 21.50 8.62
N GLU A 295 27.71 20.91 9.52
CA GLU A 295 27.21 19.99 10.55
C GLU A 295 26.62 20.76 11.75
N ASN A 296 25.50 21.43 11.52
CA ASN A 296 24.81 22.25 12.50
C ASN A 296 23.35 21.76 12.73
N ILE A 297 22.59 22.48 13.52
CA ILE A 297 21.21 22.15 13.87
C ILE A 297 20.33 21.95 12.60
N ALA A 298 20.56 22.72 11.54
CA ALA A 298 19.80 22.59 10.29
C ALA A 298 20.09 21.28 9.58
N PHE A 299 21.33 20.79 9.59
CA PHE A 299 21.70 19.48 9.09
C PHE A 299 20.96 18.36 9.84
N TYR A 300 21.04 18.34 11.17
CA TYR A 300 20.35 17.33 11.98
C TYR A 300 18.83 17.42 11.85
N PHE A 301 18.28 18.61 11.66
CA PHE A 301 16.85 18.79 11.37
C PHE A 301 16.45 18.11 10.04
N ILE A 302 17.23 18.30 8.96
CA ILE A 302 16.98 17.61 7.68
C ILE A 302 17.07 16.10 7.85
N GLN A 303 18.10 15.60 8.55
CA GLN A 303 18.25 14.16 8.79
C GLN A 303 17.08 13.59 9.58
N ALA A 304 16.70 14.24 10.69
CA ALA A 304 15.58 13.79 11.52
C ALA A 304 14.26 13.76 10.75
N THR A 305 13.96 14.80 9.96
CA THR A 305 12.73 14.85 9.15
C THR A 305 12.75 13.83 8.01
N THR A 306 13.93 13.53 7.44
CA THR A 306 14.12 12.47 6.43
C THR A 306 13.86 11.08 7.02
N VAL A 307 14.42 10.78 8.19
CA VAL A 307 14.13 9.52 8.89
C VAL A 307 12.64 9.41 9.20
N MET A 308 12.03 10.47 9.72
CA MET A 308 10.60 10.46 10.07
C MET A 308 9.70 10.22 8.86
N ILE A 309 9.95 10.86 7.71
CA ILE A 309 9.11 10.66 6.52
C ILE A 309 9.31 9.26 5.94
N LEU A 310 10.52 8.70 5.95
CA LEU A 310 10.80 7.35 5.47
C LEU A 310 10.14 6.29 6.36
N VAL A 311 10.17 6.47 7.68
CA VAL A 311 9.42 5.65 8.63
C VAL A 311 7.92 5.75 8.36
N LEU A 312 7.43 6.95 8.05
CA LEU A 312 6.01 7.16 7.72
C LEU A 312 5.63 6.60 6.34
N ALA A 313 6.54 6.59 5.38
CA ALA A 313 6.38 5.93 4.10
C ALA A 313 6.19 4.41 4.26
N ALA A 314 6.98 3.77 5.11
CA ALA A 314 6.78 2.37 5.46
C ALA A 314 5.38 2.11 6.04
N ASN A 315 4.84 3.05 6.84
CA ASN A 315 3.48 2.95 7.36
C ASN A 315 2.39 2.90 6.27
N THR A 316 2.65 3.46 5.09
CA THR A 316 1.74 3.34 3.94
C THR A 316 1.57 1.87 3.53
N GLY A 317 2.66 1.09 3.51
CA GLY A 317 2.60 -0.36 3.29
C GLY A 317 1.77 -1.09 4.35
N PHE A 318 1.94 -0.74 5.63
CA PHE A 318 1.15 -1.31 6.73
C PHE A 318 -0.34 -0.96 6.68
N THR A 319 -0.71 0.07 5.94
CA THR A 319 -2.13 0.42 5.71
C THR A 319 -2.67 -0.24 4.45
N ALA A 320 -1.92 -0.21 3.35
CA ALA A 320 -2.38 -0.65 2.03
C ALA A 320 -2.36 -2.18 1.86
N PHE A 321 -1.31 -2.87 2.31
CA PHE A 321 -1.20 -4.32 2.24
C PHE A 321 -2.38 -5.05 2.91
N PRO A 322 -2.77 -4.72 4.17
CA PRO A 322 -3.90 -5.38 4.81
C PRO A 322 -5.23 -5.14 4.09
N MET A 323 -5.43 -3.96 3.53
CA MET A 323 -6.66 -3.64 2.78
C MET A 323 -6.76 -4.42 1.48
N LEU A 324 -5.65 -4.53 0.73
CA LEU A 324 -5.59 -5.32 -0.50
C LEU A 324 -5.73 -6.81 -0.21
N ALA A 325 -5.00 -7.34 0.78
CA ALA A 325 -5.08 -8.73 1.20
C ALA A 325 -6.50 -9.11 1.65
N ALA A 326 -7.18 -8.25 2.42
CA ALA A 326 -8.58 -8.44 2.78
C ALA A 326 -9.53 -8.41 1.58
N SER A 327 -9.29 -7.52 0.59
CA SER A 327 -10.09 -7.48 -0.65
C SER A 327 -9.92 -8.77 -1.45
N MET A 328 -8.70 -9.23 -1.65
CA MET A 328 -8.41 -10.50 -2.37
C MET A 328 -8.93 -11.72 -1.61
N SER A 329 -8.93 -11.69 -0.27
CA SER A 329 -9.49 -12.75 0.55
C SER A 329 -11.03 -12.78 0.49
N LYS A 330 -11.72 -11.64 0.39
CA LYS A 330 -13.16 -11.56 0.13
C LYS A 330 -13.50 -12.14 -1.25
N ASP A 331 -12.62 -11.95 -2.22
CA ASP A 331 -12.72 -12.54 -3.57
C ASP A 331 -12.28 -14.02 -3.61
N LYS A 332 -11.98 -14.65 -2.44
CA LYS A 332 -11.57 -16.05 -2.26
C LYS A 332 -10.18 -16.40 -2.85
N TYR A 333 -9.32 -15.42 -3.15
CA TYR A 333 -7.97 -15.67 -3.65
C TYR A 333 -6.90 -15.74 -2.56
N MET A 334 -7.23 -15.33 -1.34
CA MET A 334 -6.35 -15.43 -0.17
C MET A 334 -7.06 -16.12 1.01
N PRO A 335 -6.31 -16.67 1.98
CA PRO A 335 -6.89 -17.30 3.17
C PRO A 335 -7.81 -16.35 3.95
N ARG A 336 -8.91 -16.88 4.49
CA ARG A 336 -9.91 -16.09 5.27
C ARG A 336 -9.31 -15.36 6.48
N MET A 337 -8.16 -15.81 7.00
CA MET A 337 -7.47 -15.14 8.10
C MET A 337 -7.13 -13.66 7.80
N PHE A 338 -7.02 -13.27 6.52
CA PHE A 338 -6.75 -11.90 6.10
C PHE A 338 -8.01 -11.00 6.12
N THR A 339 -9.22 -11.56 6.20
CA THR A 339 -10.46 -10.78 6.38
C THR A 339 -10.79 -10.54 7.85
N VAL A 340 -10.19 -11.32 8.77
CA VAL A 340 -10.49 -11.23 10.20
C VAL A 340 -9.82 -10.00 10.80
N ARG A 341 -10.64 -9.13 11.40
CA ARG A 341 -10.16 -7.96 12.13
C ARG A 341 -9.81 -8.33 13.58
N GLY A 342 -8.65 -7.89 14.02
CA GLY A 342 -8.21 -8.06 15.40
C GLY A 342 -8.93 -7.12 16.40
N ASP A 343 -8.53 -7.15 17.66
CA ASP A 343 -9.14 -6.41 18.79
C ASP A 343 -9.18 -4.88 18.55
N ARG A 344 -8.26 -4.34 17.76
CA ARG A 344 -8.14 -2.90 17.45
C ARG A 344 -8.73 -2.52 16.10
N LEU A 345 -9.60 -3.37 15.53
CA LEU A 345 -10.27 -3.18 14.24
C LEU A 345 -9.36 -3.24 13.00
N GLY A 346 -8.04 -3.40 13.18
CA GLY A 346 -7.08 -3.63 12.10
C GLY A 346 -7.01 -5.11 11.69
N TYR A 347 -6.52 -5.39 10.49
CA TYR A 347 -6.23 -6.74 10.01
C TYR A 347 -4.89 -7.23 10.58
N SER A 348 -4.88 -7.60 11.86
CA SER A 348 -3.67 -7.90 12.63
C SER A 348 -2.78 -8.95 11.99
N ASN A 349 -3.36 -10.02 11.39
CA ASN A 349 -2.59 -11.07 10.72
C ASN A 349 -1.80 -10.53 9.52
N SER A 350 -2.44 -9.69 8.71
CA SER A 350 -1.78 -9.04 7.56
C SER A 350 -0.64 -8.12 8.01
N ILE A 351 -0.86 -7.35 9.09
CA ILE A 351 0.15 -6.44 9.65
C ILE A 351 1.37 -7.22 10.13
N ILE A 352 1.17 -8.33 10.85
CA ILE A 352 2.27 -9.17 11.35
C ILE A 352 3.04 -9.81 10.20
N ILE A 353 2.33 -10.40 9.23
CA ILE A 353 2.95 -11.06 8.07
C ILE A 353 3.79 -10.05 7.28
N LEU A 354 3.25 -8.86 7.02
CA LEU A 354 3.98 -7.80 6.33
C LEU A 354 5.27 -7.42 7.07
N GLY A 355 5.19 -7.20 8.39
CA GLY A 355 6.35 -6.82 9.19
C GLY A 355 7.42 -7.92 9.22
N VAL A 356 7.02 -9.19 9.36
CA VAL A 356 7.95 -10.32 9.33
C VAL A 356 8.63 -10.43 7.96
N LEU A 357 7.87 -10.35 6.87
CA LEU A 357 8.44 -10.42 5.51
C LEU A 357 9.38 -9.25 5.22
N ALA A 358 9.05 -8.04 5.67
CA ALA A 358 9.92 -6.88 5.53
C ALA A 358 11.23 -7.06 6.31
N ILE A 359 11.19 -7.57 7.54
CA ILE A 359 12.41 -7.87 8.33
C ILE A 359 13.26 -8.92 7.63
N ILE A 360 12.65 -9.99 7.11
CA ILE A 360 13.37 -11.03 6.36
C ILE A 360 14.09 -10.41 5.15
N LEU A 361 13.43 -9.53 4.39
CA LEU A 361 14.06 -8.86 3.25
C LEU A 361 15.20 -7.93 3.68
N ILE A 362 15.01 -7.15 4.76
CA ILE A 362 16.07 -6.26 5.27
C ILE A 362 17.30 -7.06 5.68
N VAL A 363 17.13 -8.19 6.37
CA VAL A 363 18.24 -9.05 6.79
C VAL A 363 18.88 -9.74 5.59
N LEU A 364 18.09 -10.27 4.65
CA LEU A 364 18.58 -10.98 3.47
C LEU A 364 19.42 -10.08 2.55
N PHE A 365 19.02 -8.82 2.41
CA PHE A 365 19.71 -7.81 1.59
C PHE A 365 20.63 -6.89 2.40
N GLU A 366 20.91 -7.23 3.68
CA GLU A 366 21.79 -6.46 4.57
C GLU A 366 21.41 -4.98 4.70
N GLY A 367 20.12 -4.66 4.51
CA GLY A 367 19.62 -3.29 4.48
C GLY A 367 20.17 -2.44 3.33
N MET A 368 20.72 -3.06 2.28
CA MET A 368 21.23 -2.34 1.10
C MET A 368 20.07 -1.92 0.19
N THR A 369 19.73 -0.63 0.22
CA THR A 369 18.68 -0.03 -0.61
C THR A 369 18.89 -0.24 -2.10
N GLU A 370 20.14 -0.22 -2.57
CA GLU A 370 20.51 -0.44 -3.97
C GLU A 370 20.05 -1.79 -4.53
N ASN A 371 20.01 -2.82 -3.69
CA ASN A 371 19.59 -4.17 -4.07
C ASN A 371 18.06 -4.35 -3.99
N LEU A 372 17.40 -3.62 -3.08
CA LEU A 372 15.94 -3.69 -2.88
C LEU A 372 15.16 -2.86 -3.91
N ILE A 373 15.67 -1.68 -4.30
CA ILE A 373 14.98 -0.74 -5.20
C ILE A 373 14.67 -1.34 -6.57
N PRO A 374 15.51 -2.13 -7.25
CA PRO A 374 15.15 -2.75 -8.51
C PRO A 374 13.98 -3.72 -8.42
N LEU A 375 13.91 -4.51 -7.34
CA LEU A 375 12.79 -5.41 -7.06
C LEU A 375 11.50 -4.61 -6.83
N TYR A 376 11.59 -3.55 -6.04
CA TYR A 376 10.51 -2.61 -5.77
C TYR A 376 9.95 -2.00 -7.06
N ALA A 377 10.80 -1.49 -7.93
CA ALA A 377 10.39 -0.89 -9.18
C ALA A 377 9.59 -1.87 -10.09
N VAL A 378 10.01 -3.13 -10.19
CA VAL A 378 9.25 -4.16 -10.92
C VAL A 378 7.87 -4.36 -10.30
N GLY A 379 7.79 -4.45 -8.96
CA GLY A 379 6.54 -4.58 -8.20
C GLY A 379 5.52 -3.49 -8.54
N VAL A 380 5.99 -2.26 -8.76
CA VAL A 380 5.15 -1.07 -9.05
C VAL A 380 4.77 -0.95 -10.52
N PHE A 381 5.72 -1.18 -11.46
CA PHE A 381 5.45 -0.92 -12.88
C PHE A 381 4.50 -1.94 -13.52
N ILE A 382 4.42 -3.18 -13.01
CA ILE A 382 3.43 -4.17 -13.46
C ILE A 382 2.00 -3.66 -13.20
N PRO A 383 1.58 -3.33 -11.98
CA PRO A 383 0.23 -2.84 -11.73
C PRO A 383 -0.05 -1.49 -12.39
N PHE A 384 0.94 -0.58 -12.53
CA PHE A 384 0.77 0.66 -13.27
C PHE A 384 0.40 0.41 -14.72
N THR A 385 1.13 -0.47 -15.39
CA THR A 385 0.89 -0.83 -16.78
C THR A 385 -0.47 -1.51 -16.95
N LEU A 386 -0.79 -2.48 -16.11
CA LEU A 386 -2.06 -3.21 -16.17
C LEU A 386 -3.26 -2.30 -15.88
N ALA A 387 -3.16 -1.39 -14.91
CA ALA A 387 -4.23 -0.45 -14.62
C ALA A 387 -4.50 0.49 -15.81
N GLN A 388 -3.45 0.99 -16.47
CA GLN A 388 -3.59 1.91 -17.60
C GLN A 388 -4.17 1.19 -18.83
N PHE A 389 -3.70 -0.01 -19.17
CA PHE A 389 -4.31 -0.81 -20.25
C PHE A 389 -5.73 -1.26 -19.90
N GLY A 390 -6.04 -1.55 -18.64
CA GLY A 390 -7.40 -1.77 -18.17
C GLY A 390 -8.31 -0.57 -18.43
N MET A 391 -7.81 0.65 -18.18
CA MET A 391 -8.55 1.87 -18.48
C MET A 391 -8.71 2.10 -19.99
N VAL A 392 -7.72 1.76 -20.81
CA VAL A 392 -7.85 1.82 -22.28
C VAL A 392 -9.02 0.95 -22.74
N LEU A 393 -9.10 -0.32 -22.29
CA LEU A 393 -10.21 -1.21 -22.62
C LEU A 393 -11.55 -0.69 -22.11
N LYS A 394 -11.58 -0.12 -20.90
CA LYS A 394 -12.79 0.53 -20.36
C LYS A 394 -13.30 1.62 -21.30
N TRP A 395 -12.44 2.54 -21.72
CA TRP A 395 -12.83 3.65 -22.59
C TRP A 395 -13.23 3.21 -23.99
N LEU A 396 -12.65 2.13 -24.50
CA LEU A 396 -13.08 1.52 -25.78
C LEU A 396 -14.49 0.92 -25.70
N ARG A 397 -14.87 0.33 -24.55
CA ARG A 397 -16.17 -0.30 -24.34
C ARG A 397 -17.27 0.71 -24.02
N GLU A 398 -17.02 1.64 -23.10
CA GLU A 398 -18.06 2.54 -22.58
C GLU A 398 -18.25 3.80 -23.43
N ARG A 399 -17.23 4.27 -24.14
CA ARG A 399 -17.20 5.46 -25.02
C ARG A 399 -17.91 6.68 -24.46
N PRO A 400 -17.58 7.17 -23.23
CA PRO A 400 -18.19 8.36 -22.67
C PRO A 400 -17.76 9.62 -23.41
N GLU A 401 -18.34 10.79 -23.08
CA GLU A 401 -17.86 12.07 -23.62
C GLU A 401 -16.35 12.20 -23.57
N ARG A 402 -15.74 12.66 -24.66
CA ARG A 402 -14.28 12.81 -24.83
C ARG A 402 -13.48 11.53 -24.59
N TRP A 403 -14.07 10.36 -24.87
CA TRP A 403 -13.41 9.06 -24.66
C TRP A 403 -12.08 8.95 -25.39
N GLY A 404 -11.93 9.53 -26.59
CA GLY A 404 -10.68 9.53 -27.36
C GLY A 404 -9.52 10.14 -26.59
N ILE A 405 -9.71 11.34 -25.96
CA ILE A 405 -8.68 11.99 -25.14
C ILE A 405 -8.33 11.14 -23.92
N LYS A 406 -9.36 10.58 -23.25
CA LYS A 406 -9.16 9.72 -22.08
C LYS A 406 -8.39 8.45 -22.44
N LEU A 407 -8.72 7.83 -23.57
CA LEU A 407 -8.03 6.67 -24.11
C LEU A 407 -6.57 6.99 -24.43
N THR A 408 -6.32 8.07 -25.18
CA THR A 408 -4.95 8.46 -25.58
C THR A 408 -4.05 8.70 -24.38
N ILE A 409 -4.53 9.38 -23.32
CA ILE A 409 -3.76 9.60 -22.09
C ILE A 409 -3.36 8.26 -21.45
N ASN A 410 -4.31 7.31 -21.29
CA ASN A 410 -4.00 6.02 -20.69
C ASN A 410 -3.16 5.12 -21.61
N LEU A 411 -3.34 5.21 -22.92
CA LEU A 411 -2.52 4.48 -23.90
C LEU A 411 -1.07 4.96 -23.85
N ILE A 412 -0.84 6.27 -23.88
CA ILE A 412 0.52 6.85 -23.77
C ILE A 412 1.13 6.45 -22.42
N GLY A 413 0.39 6.67 -21.32
CA GLY A 413 0.88 6.30 -19.99
C GLY A 413 1.20 4.81 -19.86
N GLY A 414 0.30 3.92 -20.34
CA GLY A 414 0.51 2.47 -20.33
C GLY A 414 1.69 2.05 -21.19
N THR A 415 1.89 2.68 -22.34
CA THR A 415 3.05 2.41 -23.21
C THR A 415 4.35 2.85 -22.54
N ILE A 416 4.39 4.06 -21.93
CA ILE A 416 5.58 4.54 -21.22
C ILE A 416 5.90 3.63 -20.03
N THR A 417 4.92 3.27 -19.19
CA THR A 417 5.17 2.38 -18.03
C THR A 417 5.58 0.98 -18.46
N PHE A 418 5.04 0.46 -19.55
CA PHE A 418 5.47 -0.81 -20.15
C PHE A 418 6.92 -0.75 -20.66
N ILE A 419 7.30 0.33 -21.35
CA ILE A 419 8.67 0.56 -21.82
C ILE A 419 9.63 0.62 -20.62
N VAL A 420 9.29 1.36 -19.56
CA VAL A 420 10.10 1.42 -18.33
C VAL A 420 10.24 0.04 -17.70
N PHE A 421 9.16 -0.74 -17.63
CA PHE A 421 9.20 -2.11 -17.14
C PHE A 421 10.15 -2.98 -17.98
N MET A 422 10.10 -2.89 -19.32
CA MET A 422 11.02 -3.63 -20.20
C MET A 422 12.47 -3.18 -20.01
N ILE A 423 12.71 -1.87 -19.86
CA ILE A 423 14.05 -1.34 -19.59
C ILE A 423 14.58 -1.91 -18.26
N LEU A 424 13.76 -1.94 -17.20
CA LEU A 424 14.12 -2.54 -15.91
C LEU A 424 14.49 -4.00 -16.05
N LEU A 425 13.70 -4.78 -16.77
CA LEU A 425 13.97 -6.20 -17.01
C LEU A 425 15.30 -6.41 -17.73
N ILE A 426 15.55 -5.66 -18.80
CA ILE A 426 16.76 -5.83 -19.61
C ILE A 426 18.02 -5.35 -18.86
N THR A 427 17.93 -4.21 -18.16
CA THR A 427 19.11 -3.58 -17.57
C THR A 427 19.47 -4.12 -16.19
N LYS A 428 18.49 -4.70 -15.46
CA LYS A 428 18.65 -5.17 -14.08
C LYS A 428 18.22 -6.62 -13.88
N LEU A 429 18.22 -7.43 -14.93
CA LEU A 429 17.77 -8.83 -14.89
C LEU A 429 18.45 -9.63 -13.76
N ASN A 430 19.76 -9.44 -13.55
CA ASN A 430 20.53 -10.10 -12.50
C ASN A 430 20.05 -9.78 -11.06
N GLN A 431 19.35 -8.65 -10.89
CA GLN A 431 18.81 -8.24 -9.59
C GLN A 431 17.31 -8.59 -9.46
N VAL A 432 16.56 -8.55 -10.57
CA VAL A 432 15.08 -8.69 -10.53
C VAL A 432 14.58 -10.10 -10.84
N TRP A 433 15.44 -11.04 -11.31
CA TRP A 433 15.01 -12.40 -11.62
C TRP A 433 14.26 -13.12 -10.48
N PRO A 434 14.58 -12.88 -9.16
CA PRO A 434 13.86 -13.57 -8.10
C PRO A 434 12.37 -13.21 -8.09
N ILE A 435 12.02 -11.94 -8.33
CA ILE A 435 10.62 -11.50 -8.36
C ILE A 435 9.88 -12.05 -9.57
N LEU A 436 10.57 -12.22 -10.71
CA LEU A 436 9.99 -12.79 -11.92
C LEU A 436 9.60 -14.27 -11.76
N LEU A 437 10.29 -15.02 -10.90
CA LEU A 437 9.93 -16.38 -10.52
C LEU A 437 8.90 -16.40 -9.38
N PHE A 438 9.06 -15.50 -8.41
CA PHE A 438 8.19 -15.46 -7.23
C PHE A 438 6.77 -15.03 -7.57
N LEU A 439 6.60 -14.06 -8.47
CA LEU A 439 5.27 -13.52 -8.79
C LEU A 439 4.34 -14.55 -9.48
N PRO A 440 4.75 -15.30 -10.52
CA PRO A 440 3.94 -16.39 -11.06
C PRO A 440 3.61 -17.48 -10.02
N PHE A 441 4.56 -17.79 -9.13
CA PHE A 441 4.33 -18.74 -8.04
C PHE A 441 3.25 -18.24 -7.06
N VAL A 442 3.28 -16.96 -6.68
CA VAL A 442 2.24 -16.34 -5.84
C VAL A 442 0.87 -16.38 -6.54
N VAL A 443 0.82 -16.04 -7.83
CA VAL A 443 -0.42 -16.10 -8.63
C VAL A 443 -0.94 -17.54 -8.70
N PHE A 444 -0.06 -18.53 -8.87
CA PHE A 444 -0.44 -19.94 -8.82
C PHE A 444 -1.07 -20.33 -7.47
N ILE A 445 -0.47 -19.90 -6.36
CA ILE A 445 -1.04 -20.12 -5.01
C ILE A 445 -2.44 -19.50 -4.91
N PHE A 446 -2.64 -18.26 -5.37
CA PHE A 446 -3.95 -17.61 -5.33
C PHE A 446 -5.01 -18.39 -6.12
N ILE A 447 -4.66 -18.89 -7.31
CA ILE A 447 -5.57 -19.73 -8.10
C ILE A 447 -5.89 -21.04 -7.35
N ARG A 448 -4.90 -21.69 -6.75
CA ARG A 448 -5.11 -22.94 -5.97
C ARG A 448 -6.02 -22.71 -4.76
N ILE A 449 -5.84 -21.59 -4.06
CA ILE A 449 -6.71 -21.21 -2.93
C ILE A 449 -8.14 -20.97 -3.43
N HIS A 450 -8.31 -20.27 -4.55
CA HIS A 450 -9.63 -19.99 -5.11
C HIS A 450 -10.37 -21.28 -5.49
N VAL A 451 -9.71 -22.17 -6.23
CA VAL A 451 -10.28 -23.47 -6.61
C VAL A 451 -10.67 -24.28 -5.36
N HIS A 452 -9.84 -24.28 -4.33
CA HIS A 452 -10.15 -24.96 -3.06
C HIS A 452 -11.44 -24.41 -2.42
N TYR A 453 -11.58 -23.08 -2.34
CA TYR A 453 -12.79 -22.46 -1.78
C TYR A 453 -14.04 -22.68 -2.64
N GLU A 454 -13.90 -22.70 -3.97
CA GLU A 454 -15.04 -23.01 -4.85
C GLU A 454 -15.47 -24.47 -4.70
N ASN A 455 -14.53 -25.43 -4.64
CA ASN A 455 -14.83 -26.84 -4.41
C ASN A 455 -15.59 -27.05 -3.08
N ILE A 456 -15.08 -26.43 -1.98
CA ILE A 456 -15.79 -26.47 -0.69
C ILE A 456 -17.18 -25.83 -0.80
N ALA A 457 -17.30 -24.70 -1.51
CA ALA A 457 -18.58 -24.03 -1.68
C ALA A 457 -19.57 -24.90 -2.48
N CYS A 458 -19.10 -25.64 -3.48
CA CYS A 458 -19.93 -26.62 -4.22
C CYS A 458 -20.37 -27.78 -3.33
N GLU A 459 -19.44 -28.36 -2.53
CA GLU A 459 -19.77 -29.47 -1.62
C GLU A 459 -20.74 -29.07 -0.50
N LEU A 460 -20.67 -27.79 -0.04
CA LEU A 460 -21.54 -27.26 1.00
C LEU A 460 -22.83 -26.62 0.46
N ARG A 461 -23.04 -26.65 -0.87
CA ARG A 461 -24.24 -26.07 -1.48
C ARG A 461 -25.46 -26.91 -1.09
N SER A 462 -26.47 -26.25 -0.50
CA SER A 462 -27.73 -26.91 -0.18
C SER A 462 -28.55 -27.16 -1.44
N GLU A 463 -28.92 -28.42 -1.69
CA GLU A 463 -29.78 -28.85 -2.78
C GLU A 463 -31.19 -29.25 -2.29
N ILE A 464 -31.47 -29.18 -0.98
CA ILE A 464 -32.67 -29.74 -0.37
C ILE A 464 -33.70 -28.63 -0.08
N ASP A 465 -34.87 -28.71 -0.70
CA ASP A 465 -36.09 -28.02 -0.26
C ASP A 465 -36.70 -28.82 0.90
N ILE A 466 -36.64 -28.25 2.12
CA ILE A 466 -37.15 -28.92 3.32
C ILE A 466 -38.61 -28.49 3.55
N HIS A 467 -39.55 -29.18 2.94
CA HIS A 467 -40.97 -28.91 3.16
C HIS A 467 -41.76 -29.94 3.95
N ASP A 468 -41.18 -31.11 4.32
CA ASP A 468 -41.94 -32.18 5.01
C ASP A 468 -41.22 -32.70 6.25
N ILE A 469 -41.55 -32.20 7.46
CA ILE A 469 -41.12 -32.80 8.72
C ILE A 469 -42.24 -32.75 9.79
N PRO A 470 -42.56 -33.88 10.51
CA PRO A 470 -43.62 -33.96 11.50
C PRO A 470 -43.21 -33.43 12.91
N VAL A 471 -44.20 -33.01 13.66
CA VAL A 471 -44.21 -32.17 14.86
C VAL A 471 -44.06 -32.96 16.19
N VAL A 472 -43.25 -32.45 17.14
CA VAL A 472 -43.14 -32.94 18.54
C VAL A 472 -43.09 -31.78 19.55
N ASP A 473 -43.67 -31.92 20.77
CA ASP A 473 -43.99 -30.84 21.72
C ASP A 473 -42.81 -30.13 22.42
N ARG A 474 -42.85 -28.80 22.29
CA ARG A 474 -42.27 -27.70 23.10
C ARG A 474 -40.86 -27.82 23.69
N ASN A 475 -39.86 -27.83 22.84
CA ASN A 475 -38.51 -27.41 23.19
C ASN A 475 -38.04 -26.32 22.22
N LEU A 476 -37.50 -25.19 22.68
CA LEU A 476 -36.91 -24.17 21.84
C LEU A 476 -35.48 -24.58 21.46
N ALA A 477 -35.22 -24.78 20.18
CA ALA A 477 -33.87 -25.01 19.67
C ALA A 477 -33.24 -23.74 19.10
N ILE A 478 -32.06 -23.39 19.56
CA ILE A 478 -31.32 -22.25 19.09
C ILE A 478 -30.14 -22.74 18.24
N VAL A 479 -30.12 -22.41 16.94
CA VAL A 479 -29.10 -22.83 16.00
C VAL A 479 -28.22 -21.62 15.61
N PRO A 480 -26.98 -21.55 16.09
CA PRO A 480 -26.05 -20.51 15.64
C PRO A 480 -25.60 -20.79 14.20
N ILE A 481 -25.74 -19.77 13.32
CA ILE A 481 -25.42 -19.88 11.91
C ILE A 481 -24.48 -18.77 11.46
N GLN A 482 -23.58 -19.08 10.53
CA GLN A 482 -22.71 -18.10 9.90
C GLN A 482 -23.07 -17.87 8.41
N SER A 483 -23.48 -18.93 7.73
CA SER A 483 -23.83 -18.91 6.29
C SER A 483 -24.83 -20.02 5.99
N ILE A 484 -25.55 -19.91 4.87
CA ILE A 484 -26.50 -20.94 4.43
C ILE A 484 -25.71 -22.04 3.72
N THR A 485 -25.65 -23.22 4.33
CA THR A 485 -24.89 -24.39 3.84
C THR A 485 -25.67 -25.68 4.13
N THR A 486 -25.30 -26.78 3.48
CA THR A 486 -25.87 -28.12 3.75
C THR A 486 -25.71 -28.55 5.23
N VAL A 487 -24.69 -28.03 5.93
CA VAL A 487 -24.52 -28.27 7.36
C VAL A 487 -25.63 -27.58 8.15
N VAL A 488 -25.97 -26.34 7.78
CA VAL A 488 -27.08 -25.59 8.41
C VAL A 488 -28.42 -26.24 8.12
N ASP A 489 -28.64 -26.75 6.89
CA ASP A 489 -29.85 -27.51 6.55
C ASP A 489 -30.03 -28.72 7.49
N LYS A 490 -28.97 -29.52 7.63
CA LYS A 490 -28.98 -30.68 8.53
C LYS A 490 -29.16 -30.27 10.00
N SER A 491 -28.53 -29.15 10.42
CA SER A 491 -28.66 -28.67 11.80
C SER A 491 -30.07 -28.17 12.10
N ILE A 492 -30.71 -27.46 11.19
CA ILE A 492 -32.08 -26.99 11.31
C ILE A 492 -33.04 -28.17 11.26
N TYR A 493 -32.81 -29.12 10.35
CA TYR A 493 -33.60 -30.35 10.31
C TYR A 493 -33.56 -31.09 11.66
N TYR A 494 -32.38 -31.28 12.20
CA TYR A 494 -32.20 -31.92 13.52
C TYR A 494 -32.83 -31.11 14.66
N ALA A 495 -32.67 -29.78 14.62
CA ALA A 495 -33.29 -28.89 15.60
C ALA A 495 -34.82 -28.95 15.56
N LYS A 496 -35.44 -29.02 14.37
CA LYS A 496 -36.88 -29.19 14.18
C LYS A 496 -37.38 -30.53 14.76
N LEU A 497 -36.61 -31.61 14.60
CA LEU A 497 -36.95 -32.91 15.20
C LEU A 497 -36.93 -32.86 16.74
N LEU A 498 -36.08 -32.05 17.35
CA LEU A 498 -35.93 -31.95 18.79
C LEU A 498 -36.91 -30.96 19.44
N ALA A 499 -37.25 -29.89 18.74
CA ALA A 499 -37.93 -28.74 19.31
C ALA A 499 -39.31 -28.43 18.70
N ASN A 500 -39.89 -29.36 17.95
CA ASN A 500 -41.26 -29.24 17.47
C ASN A 500 -41.54 -27.95 16.71
N ASP A 501 -40.71 -27.60 15.76
CA ASP A 501 -40.73 -26.35 14.97
C ASP A 501 -40.42 -25.06 15.75
N ASP A 502 -40.28 -25.09 17.07
CA ASP A 502 -39.78 -23.94 17.85
C ASP A 502 -38.25 -23.78 17.65
N VAL A 503 -37.83 -23.42 16.43
CA VAL A 503 -36.42 -23.25 16.08
C VAL A 503 -36.14 -21.79 15.81
N ILE A 504 -35.11 -21.25 16.46
CA ILE A 504 -34.58 -19.92 16.19
C ILE A 504 -33.16 -20.06 15.63
N ALA A 505 -32.95 -19.56 14.42
CA ALA A 505 -31.62 -19.41 13.87
C ALA A 505 -31.01 -18.07 14.35
N VAL A 506 -29.77 -18.11 14.80
CA VAL A 506 -29.06 -16.93 15.31
C VAL A 506 -27.84 -16.65 14.46
N HIS A 507 -27.83 -15.49 13.84
CA HIS A 507 -26.69 -14.98 13.09
C HIS A 507 -26.01 -13.83 13.84
N VAL A 508 -24.71 -13.96 14.11
CA VAL A 508 -23.95 -12.89 14.77
C VAL A 508 -23.20 -12.10 13.71
N THR A 509 -23.58 -10.83 13.49
CA THR A 509 -22.93 -9.93 12.56
C THR A 509 -21.92 -9.03 13.27
N PHE A 510 -20.86 -8.67 12.54
CA PHE A 510 -19.82 -7.76 13.01
C PHE A 510 -19.90 -6.37 12.35
N GLY A 511 -20.98 -6.10 11.62
CA GLY A 511 -21.24 -4.82 10.98
C GLY A 511 -20.62 -4.60 9.60
N ASP A 512 -19.96 -5.62 9.04
CA ASP A 512 -19.34 -5.60 7.70
C ASP A 512 -20.19 -6.34 6.65
N GLU A 513 -21.28 -6.98 7.05
CA GLU A 513 -22.15 -7.80 6.20
C GLU A 513 -23.40 -7.05 5.79
N ASP A 514 -23.91 -7.34 4.59
CA ASP A 514 -25.20 -6.86 4.14
C ASP A 514 -26.32 -7.72 4.77
N GLU A 515 -26.81 -7.28 5.92
CA GLU A 515 -27.82 -7.98 6.71
C GLU A 515 -29.15 -8.15 5.95
N GLN A 516 -29.50 -7.18 5.12
CA GLN A 516 -30.75 -7.23 4.34
C GLN A 516 -30.66 -8.30 3.24
N ALA A 517 -29.50 -8.40 2.60
CA ALA A 517 -29.26 -9.46 1.60
C ALA A 517 -29.27 -10.84 2.25
N PHE A 518 -28.69 -10.99 3.46
CA PHE A 518 -28.70 -12.23 4.21
C PHE A 518 -30.11 -12.62 4.65
N MET A 519 -30.88 -11.70 5.22
CA MET A 519 -32.29 -11.92 5.60
C MET A 519 -33.15 -12.33 4.41
N THR A 520 -32.97 -11.70 3.25
CA THR A 520 -33.72 -12.05 2.04
C THR A 520 -33.42 -13.46 1.55
N LYS A 521 -32.15 -13.86 1.56
CA LYS A 521 -31.72 -15.22 1.22
C LYS A 521 -32.23 -16.25 2.23
N TRP A 522 -32.18 -15.90 3.53
CA TRP A 522 -32.69 -16.75 4.59
C TRP A 522 -34.18 -17.02 4.45
N LYS A 523 -35.02 -15.99 4.31
CA LYS A 523 -36.47 -16.14 4.12
C LYS A 523 -36.84 -16.96 2.90
N LYS A 524 -36.02 -16.90 1.85
CA LYS A 524 -36.23 -17.72 0.65
C LYS A 524 -35.92 -19.21 0.90
N HIS A 525 -34.92 -19.52 1.74
CA HIS A 525 -34.43 -20.88 1.99
C HIS A 525 -35.15 -21.54 3.17
N PHE A 526 -35.43 -20.78 4.23
CA PHE A 526 -36.06 -21.23 5.46
C PHE A 526 -37.22 -20.29 5.85
N PRO A 527 -38.36 -20.31 5.11
CA PRO A 527 -39.48 -19.42 5.38
C PRO A 527 -40.08 -19.60 6.78
N ASP A 528 -40.05 -20.82 7.34
CA ASP A 528 -40.66 -21.22 8.59
C ASP A 528 -39.73 -21.10 9.81
N VAL A 529 -38.47 -20.73 9.62
CA VAL A 529 -37.49 -20.61 10.71
C VAL A 529 -37.15 -19.15 10.98
N ARG A 530 -37.47 -18.72 12.20
CA ARG A 530 -37.18 -17.34 12.64
C ARG A 530 -35.66 -17.12 12.68
N LEU A 531 -35.22 -16.06 11.98
CA LEU A 531 -33.83 -15.60 12.06
C LEU A 531 -33.73 -14.42 13.04
N VAL A 532 -32.80 -14.49 13.96
CA VAL A 532 -32.41 -13.41 14.86
C VAL A 532 -30.99 -12.98 14.51
N ILE A 533 -30.79 -11.72 14.18
CA ILE A 533 -29.49 -11.13 13.92
C ILE A 533 -29.02 -10.40 15.17
N LEU A 534 -27.85 -10.80 15.70
CA LEU A 534 -27.24 -10.19 16.87
C LEU A 534 -25.98 -9.41 16.46
N HIS A 535 -25.84 -8.19 16.93
CA HIS A 535 -24.65 -7.39 16.71
C HIS A 535 -23.61 -7.63 17.80
N SER A 536 -22.39 -8.05 17.41
CA SER A 536 -21.27 -8.15 18.32
C SER A 536 -20.34 -6.93 18.18
N GLU A 537 -20.39 -6.03 19.15
CA GLU A 537 -19.47 -4.88 19.19
C GLU A 537 -17.98 -5.30 19.34
N TYR A 538 -17.72 -6.47 19.95
CA TYR A 538 -16.37 -6.96 20.27
C TYR A 538 -15.97 -8.21 19.50
N ARG A 539 -16.68 -8.58 18.44
CA ARG A 539 -16.41 -9.75 17.57
C ARG A 539 -16.34 -11.08 18.33
N SER A 540 -17.19 -11.24 19.31
CA SER A 540 -17.27 -12.39 20.16
C SER A 540 -18.65 -13.05 19.99
N ILE A 541 -18.70 -14.29 19.46
CA ILE A 541 -19.95 -14.99 19.14
C ILE A 541 -20.61 -15.52 20.41
N ILE A 542 -19.88 -16.28 21.22
CA ILE A 542 -20.42 -16.99 22.37
C ILE A 542 -20.98 -16.05 23.46
N PRO A 543 -20.24 -15.02 23.93
CA PRO A 543 -20.77 -14.10 24.93
C PRO A 543 -22.01 -13.33 24.48
N VAL A 544 -22.05 -12.90 23.20
CA VAL A 544 -23.19 -12.15 22.66
C VAL A 544 -24.43 -13.04 22.56
N SER A 545 -24.29 -14.25 22.03
CA SER A 545 -25.38 -15.22 21.96
C SER A 545 -25.90 -15.57 23.35
N TYR A 546 -25.00 -15.80 24.31
CA TYR A 546 -25.39 -16.10 25.72
C TYR A 546 -26.13 -14.91 26.34
N THR A 547 -25.60 -13.71 26.24
CA THR A 547 -26.20 -12.52 26.87
C THR A 547 -27.58 -12.16 26.29
N HIS A 548 -27.77 -12.29 24.98
CA HIS A 548 -29.02 -11.89 24.34
C HIS A 548 -30.09 -12.97 24.28
N LEU A 549 -29.71 -14.25 24.40
CA LEU A 549 -30.64 -15.37 24.30
C LEU A 549 -30.99 -15.99 25.64
N THR A 550 -30.08 -15.95 26.64
CA THR A 550 -30.29 -16.59 27.92
C THR A 550 -30.77 -15.65 29.02
N LEU A 551 -30.33 -14.38 29.05
CA LEU A 551 -30.73 -13.41 30.08
C LEU A 551 -32.25 -13.11 30.07
N PRO A 552 -32.92 -12.87 28.92
CA PRO A 552 -34.35 -12.63 28.89
C PRO A 552 -35.20 -13.85 29.32
N THR A 553 -34.71 -15.07 29.10
CA THR A 553 -35.44 -16.31 29.46
C THR A 553 -35.28 -16.70 30.92
N ILE A 554 -34.28 -16.16 31.63
CA ILE A 554 -34.11 -16.40 33.08
C ILE A 554 -34.95 -15.39 33.90
N CYS A 555 -35.30 -14.23 33.31
CA CYS A 555 -36.11 -13.17 33.95
C CYS A 555 -37.59 -13.23 33.62
N SER A 556 -38.07 -14.13 32.77
CA SER A 556 -39.48 -14.41 32.48
C SER A 556 -39.84 -15.81 33.02
#